data_7ef2fa17449be44e178d615e24ceeaee
#
_entry.id   7ef2fa17449be44e178d615e24ceeaee
#
_cell.length_a   1.000
_cell.length_b   1.000
_cell.length_c   1.000
_cell.angle_alpha   90.00
_cell.angle_beta   90.00
_cell.angle_gamma   90.00
#
_symmetry.space_group_name_H-M   'P 1'
#
loop_
_entity.id
_entity.type
_entity.pdbx_description
1 polymer ?
#
loop_
_entity_poly.entity_id
_entity_poly.type
_entity_poly.pdbx_seq_one_letter_code
_entity_poly.pdbx_strand_id
1 'polypeptide(L)'
;MFDQLTSGFSAALNALTGRGHLTDENIADTVRQVRLALLDADVALPVVKDFTEAIKARAVGVEVAKSLTPGQAFIKVVHEELVRLMGETSTGLNLRAQRPVVVMLAGLQGAGKTTTAGKLARWLIEKQRKKVLMVSTDVYRPAAILQLQTLAAQVGAGFAASDASEAPVAIARRALSEATLQAYDVLLLDTAGRLHVDAEMMAEVTELETAIGAHERLFVVDSMAGQDAVNAAKAFNQALTLTGVILTKADGDARGGAALSVRQVTGKPILFVGTGEKSEALELFQPERIASRILGMGDVLSLVEQVQSQVDQEKAEKLAKKISKGKTFDLSDLRDQLSQLQKMGGMSALLDKLPAQMQANAAAAAGAVDGKTLKRQMGIIDSMTPRERRRPEMIDGSRKRRIAAGSGVPLPEVNRLLKQFDHMQKTMKKLAKGGMLKNMMRGMGGRMPPGFGPR
;
A
#
# COMPACT_ATOMS: atom_id res chain seq x y z
N MET A 1 4.40 -2.32 -8.13
CA MET A 1 5.67 -2.81 -7.53
C MET A 1 5.68 -4.33 -7.49
N PHE A 2 6.79 -4.96 -7.74
CA PHE A 2 7.00 -6.43 -7.77
C PHE A 2 6.36 -7.20 -8.94
N ASP A 3 5.79 -6.56 -9.95
CA ASP A 3 5.08 -7.28 -11.04
C ASP A 3 6.02 -8.18 -11.86
N GLN A 4 7.25 -7.74 -12.10
CA GLN A 4 8.28 -8.57 -12.74
C GLN A 4 8.70 -9.76 -11.87
N LEU A 5 8.92 -9.53 -10.57
CA LEU A 5 9.16 -10.61 -9.61
C LEU A 5 7.97 -11.57 -9.56
N THR A 6 6.75 -11.05 -9.49
CA THR A 6 5.52 -11.85 -9.43
C THR A 6 5.38 -12.73 -10.67
N SER A 7 5.60 -12.19 -11.86
CA SER A 7 5.51 -12.97 -13.11
C SER A 7 6.60 -14.05 -13.21
N GLY A 8 7.84 -13.72 -12.84
CA GLY A 8 8.95 -14.67 -12.84
C GLY A 8 8.77 -15.79 -11.81
N PHE A 9 8.37 -15.45 -10.58
CA PHE A 9 8.08 -16.45 -9.54
C PHE A 9 6.86 -17.30 -9.88
N SER A 10 5.78 -16.72 -10.40
CA SER A 10 4.60 -17.47 -10.82
C SER A 10 4.92 -18.47 -11.93
N ALA A 11 5.74 -18.09 -12.92
CA ALA A 11 6.19 -18.98 -13.97
C ALA A 11 7.02 -20.16 -13.40
N ALA A 12 7.98 -19.86 -12.50
CA ALA A 12 8.82 -20.87 -11.86
C ALA A 12 8.02 -21.86 -11.01
N LEU A 13 7.06 -21.36 -10.23
CA LEU A 13 6.26 -22.18 -9.32
C LEU A 13 5.16 -22.98 -10.03
N ASN A 14 4.58 -22.45 -11.10
CA ASN A 14 3.59 -23.17 -11.90
C ASN A 14 4.19 -24.39 -12.59
N ALA A 15 5.46 -24.32 -13.01
CA ALA A 15 6.18 -25.46 -13.57
C ALA A 15 6.33 -26.63 -12.55
N LEU A 16 6.33 -26.31 -11.25
CA LEU A 16 6.48 -27.28 -10.18
C LEU A 16 5.14 -27.87 -9.69
N THR A 17 4.07 -27.06 -9.66
CA THR A 17 2.76 -27.46 -9.11
C THR A 17 2.07 -28.56 -9.91
N GLY A 18 2.42 -28.75 -11.18
CA GLY A 18 1.91 -29.84 -12.03
C GLY A 18 2.60 -31.19 -11.85
N ARG A 19 3.63 -31.30 -11.01
CA ARG A 19 4.45 -32.53 -10.85
C ARG A 19 4.14 -33.21 -9.51
N GLY A 20 3.86 -34.53 -9.56
CA GLY A 20 3.42 -35.31 -8.40
C GLY A 20 4.49 -35.55 -7.33
N HIS A 21 5.79 -35.37 -7.64
CA HIS A 21 6.92 -35.56 -6.72
C HIS A 21 7.97 -34.47 -6.89
N LEU A 22 8.53 -34.00 -5.78
CA LEU A 22 9.72 -33.13 -5.78
C LEU A 22 10.95 -34.04 -5.88
N THR A 23 11.70 -33.87 -6.97
CA THR A 23 13.03 -34.47 -7.14
C THR A 23 14.08 -33.38 -6.99
N ASP A 24 15.31 -33.73 -6.63
CA ASP A 24 16.43 -32.78 -6.55
C ASP A 24 16.61 -31.98 -7.85
N GLU A 25 16.36 -32.63 -9.00
CA GLU A 25 16.43 -32.00 -10.32
C GLU A 25 15.34 -30.96 -10.52
N ASN A 26 14.08 -31.27 -10.15
CA ASN A 26 12.96 -30.33 -10.26
C ASN A 26 13.14 -29.10 -9.35
N ILE A 27 13.69 -29.32 -8.15
CA ILE A 27 14.02 -28.26 -7.19
C ILE A 27 15.14 -27.38 -7.78
N ALA A 28 16.19 -27.98 -8.33
CA ALA A 28 17.32 -27.25 -8.93
C ALA A 28 16.88 -26.38 -10.10
N ASP A 29 16.02 -26.90 -10.99
CA ASP A 29 15.46 -26.14 -12.11
C ASP A 29 14.60 -24.96 -11.65
N THR A 30 13.75 -25.19 -10.66
CA THR A 30 12.87 -24.13 -10.11
C THR A 30 13.70 -23.06 -9.41
N VAL A 31 14.69 -23.44 -8.60
CA VAL A 31 15.61 -22.49 -7.94
C VAL A 31 16.40 -21.69 -8.97
N ARG A 32 16.79 -22.31 -10.10
CA ARG A 32 17.43 -21.60 -11.20
C ARG A 32 16.50 -20.53 -11.80
N GLN A 33 15.23 -20.84 -12.03
CA GLN A 33 14.26 -19.86 -12.54
C GLN A 33 14.00 -18.74 -11.53
N VAL A 34 13.87 -19.06 -10.24
CA VAL A 34 13.78 -18.09 -9.14
C VAL A 34 14.99 -17.16 -9.12
N ARG A 35 16.20 -17.72 -9.28
CA ARG A 35 17.44 -16.94 -9.39
C ARG A 35 17.39 -15.94 -10.55
N LEU A 36 16.96 -16.37 -11.72
CA LEU A 36 16.83 -15.50 -12.88
C LEU A 36 15.81 -14.39 -12.64
N ALA A 37 14.66 -14.72 -12.08
CA ALA A 37 13.62 -13.72 -11.75
C ALA A 37 14.12 -12.65 -10.77
N LEU A 38 14.94 -13.03 -9.77
CA LEU A 38 15.56 -12.07 -8.84
C LEU A 38 16.59 -11.17 -9.53
N LEU A 39 17.41 -11.73 -10.42
CA LEU A 39 18.40 -10.97 -11.18
C LEU A 39 17.73 -9.99 -12.16
N ASP A 40 16.67 -10.42 -12.85
CA ASP A 40 15.88 -9.58 -13.76
C ASP A 40 15.19 -8.43 -13.01
N ALA A 41 14.90 -8.64 -11.73
CA ALA A 41 14.37 -7.62 -10.84
C ALA A 41 15.42 -6.72 -10.18
N ASP A 42 16.68 -6.78 -10.62
CA ASP A 42 17.81 -6.00 -10.08
C ASP A 42 18.14 -6.28 -8.60
N VAL A 43 17.88 -7.48 -8.11
CA VAL A 43 18.34 -7.89 -6.78
C VAL A 43 19.86 -8.07 -6.81
N ALA A 44 20.57 -7.57 -5.81
CA ALA A 44 22.01 -7.67 -5.70
C ALA A 44 22.47 -9.14 -5.69
N LEU A 45 23.52 -9.46 -6.49
CA LEU A 45 23.99 -10.82 -6.69
C LEU A 45 24.31 -11.61 -5.40
N PRO A 46 24.93 -11.02 -4.36
CA PRO A 46 25.12 -11.71 -3.08
C PRO A 46 23.81 -12.14 -2.45
N VAL A 47 22.80 -11.25 -2.45
CA VAL A 47 21.46 -11.52 -1.91
C VAL A 47 20.79 -12.67 -2.64
N VAL A 48 20.89 -12.68 -3.97
CA VAL A 48 20.34 -13.76 -4.82
C VAL A 48 21.00 -15.09 -4.48
N LYS A 49 22.31 -15.11 -4.29
CA LYS A 49 23.08 -16.32 -3.95
C LYS A 49 22.64 -16.87 -2.60
N ASP A 50 22.66 -16.05 -1.56
CA ASP A 50 22.28 -16.45 -0.20
C ASP A 50 20.83 -16.98 -0.15
N PHE A 51 19.90 -16.31 -0.82
CA PHE A 51 18.51 -16.69 -0.91
C PHE A 51 18.32 -18.05 -1.60
N THR A 52 18.97 -18.26 -2.74
CA THR A 52 18.85 -19.52 -3.49
C THR A 52 19.50 -20.69 -2.76
N GLU A 53 20.60 -20.48 -2.04
CA GLU A 53 21.23 -21.49 -1.19
C GLU A 53 20.34 -21.86 0.01
N ALA A 54 19.73 -20.87 0.66
CA ALA A 54 18.79 -21.10 1.75
C ALA A 54 17.56 -21.91 1.32
N ILE A 55 16.97 -21.59 0.15
CA ILE A 55 15.87 -22.37 -0.40
C ILE A 55 16.30 -23.82 -0.67
N LYS A 56 17.45 -24.05 -1.31
CA LYS A 56 17.95 -25.39 -1.59
C LYS A 56 18.13 -26.21 -0.31
N ALA A 57 18.79 -25.64 0.70
CA ALA A 57 19.05 -26.31 1.97
C ALA A 57 17.76 -26.70 2.68
N ARG A 58 16.72 -25.86 2.63
CA ARG A 58 15.43 -26.11 3.27
C ARG A 58 14.52 -27.02 2.46
N ALA A 59 14.54 -26.93 1.12
CA ALA A 59 13.66 -27.73 0.26
C ALA A 59 14.05 -29.22 0.24
N VAL A 60 15.34 -29.54 0.35
CA VAL A 60 15.85 -30.92 0.37
C VAL A 60 15.47 -31.71 1.66
N GLY A 61 15.09 -31.02 2.75
CA GLY A 61 14.76 -31.64 4.04
C GLY A 61 13.28 -31.65 4.41
N VAL A 62 12.39 -31.14 3.54
CA VAL A 62 10.98 -31.02 3.89
C VAL A 62 10.26 -32.36 3.74
N GLU A 63 10.01 -33.07 4.85
CA GLU A 63 8.94 -34.07 4.90
C GLU A 63 7.61 -33.36 4.56
N VAL A 64 7.06 -33.71 3.39
CA VAL A 64 5.76 -33.16 2.94
C VAL A 64 4.70 -33.59 3.93
N ALA A 65 4.20 -32.66 4.73
CA ALA A 65 3.08 -32.93 5.62
C ALA A 65 1.94 -33.57 4.82
N LYS A 66 1.29 -34.61 5.36
CA LYS A 66 0.25 -35.42 4.68
C LYS A 66 -0.91 -34.59 4.07
N SER A 67 -0.99 -33.32 4.37
CA SER A 67 -2.04 -32.38 3.91
C SER A 67 -1.63 -31.42 2.77
N LEU A 68 -0.36 -31.40 2.35
CA LEU A 68 0.16 -30.48 1.33
C LEU A 68 0.68 -31.26 0.11
N THR A 69 0.49 -30.68 -1.08
CA THR A 69 1.20 -31.18 -2.27
C THR A 69 2.67 -30.75 -2.20
N PRO A 70 3.59 -31.51 -2.84
CA PRO A 70 5.01 -31.14 -2.88
C PRO A 70 5.26 -29.70 -3.36
N GLY A 71 4.53 -29.25 -4.41
CA GLY A 71 4.60 -27.86 -4.89
C GLY A 71 4.16 -26.82 -3.85
N GLN A 72 3.11 -27.11 -3.07
CA GLN A 72 2.67 -26.22 -1.99
C GLN A 72 3.69 -26.13 -0.85
N ALA A 73 4.36 -27.25 -0.53
CA ALA A 73 5.42 -27.27 0.47
C ALA A 73 6.61 -26.39 0.01
N PHE A 74 6.99 -26.48 -1.26
CA PHE A 74 8.06 -25.63 -1.83
C PHE A 74 7.68 -24.14 -1.83
N ILE A 75 6.46 -23.79 -2.26
CA ILE A 75 5.95 -22.43 -2.21
C ILE A 75 6.02 -21.87 -0.79
N LYS A 76 5.68 -22.66 0.21
CA LYS A 76 5.79 -22.28 1.63
C LYS A 76 7.23 -21.95 2.02
N VAL A 77 8.20 -22.80 1.64
CA VAL A 77 9.62 -22.54 1.90
C VAL A 77 10.08 -21.23 1.25
N VAL A 78 9.71 -20.99 -0.01
CA VAL A 78 10.05 -19.74 -0.73
C VAL A 78 9.41 -18.54 -0.05
N HIS A 79 8.15 -18.64 0.38
CA HIS A 79 7.46 -17.57 1.10
C HIS A 79 8.16 -17.21 2.41
N GLU A 80 8.48 -18.20 3.23
CA GLU A 80 9.17 -18.00 4.50
C GLU A 80 10.57 -17.40 4.31
N GLU A 81 11.30 -17.81 3.27
CA GLU A 81 12.61 -17.21 2.96
C GLU A 81 12.49 -15.77 2.43
N LEU A 82 11.45 -15.45 1.64
CA LEU A 82 11.18 -14.06 1.26
C LEU A 82 10.87 -13.19 2.49
N VAL A 83 10.03 -13.68 3.40
CA VAL A 83 9.72 -12.96 4.65
C VAL A 83 10.99 -12.75 5.46
N ARG A 84 11.82 -13.78 5.61
CA ARG A 84 13.10 -13.70 6.33
C ARG A 84 14.07 -12.68 5.70
N LEU A 85 14.16 -12.68 4.37
CA LEU A 85 14.98 -11.74 3.61
C LEU A 85 14.53 -10.28 3.81
N MET A 86 13.22 -10.04 3.83
CA MET A 86 12.63 -8.72 4.04
C MET A 86 12.67 -8.27 5.50
N GLY A 87 12.85 -9.18 6.44
CA GLY A 87 12.92 -8.92 7.87
C GLY A 87 11.58 -9.03 8.59
N GLU A 88 11.57 -8.64 9.84
CA GLU A 88 10.38 -8.69 10.69
C GLU A 88 9.35 -7.61 10.32
N THR A 89 8.10 -7.84 10.71
CA THR A 89 7.03 -6.85 10.53
C THR A 89 7.36 -5.57 11.28
N SER A 90 7.29 -4.44 10.56
CA SER A 90 7.56 -3.14 11.15
C SER A 90 6.42 -2.69 12.05
N THR A 91 6.77 -2.20 13.23
CA THR A 91 5.85 -1.50 14.14
C THR A 91 5.82 0.01 13.89
N GLY A 92 6.57 0.50 12.91
CA GLY A 92 6.75 1.92 12.63
C GLY A 92 7.92 2.53 13.40
N LEU A 93 7.82 3.83 13.68
CA LEU A 93 8.87 4.58 14.38
C LEU A 93 8.91 4.27 15.88
N ASN A 94 10.11 4.27 16.45
CA ASN A 94 10.26 4.24 17.89
C ASN A 94 10.05 5.65 18.50
N LEU A 95 8.84 5.91 18.96
CA LEU A 95 8.44 7.18 19.56
C LEU A 95 8.58 7.20 21.10
N ARG A 96 9.29 6.24 21.69
CA ARG A 96 9.46 6.10 23.17
C ARG A 96 10.68 6.84 23.70
N ALA A 97 11.17 7.86 22.99
CA ALA A 97 12.28 8.70 23.42
C ALA A 97 11.80 9.99 24.10
N GLN A 98 12.74 10.76 24.66
CA GLN A 98 12.46 12.10 25.19
C GLN A 98 11.93 13.01 24.09
N ARG A 99 10.92 13.81 24.42
CA ARG A 99 10.32 14.76 23.47
C ARG A 99 11.14 16.05 23.35
N PRO A 100 11.20 16.63 22.17
CA PRO A 100 10.69 16.12 20.90
C PRO A 100 11.50 14.94 20.37
N VAL A 101 10.83 13.89 19.87
CA VAL A 101 11.51 12.81 19.16
C VAL A 101 11.98 13.34 17.82
N VAL A 102 13.28 13.36 17.59
CA VAL A 102 13.88 13.88 16.36
C VAL A 102 13.97 12.76 15.33
N VAL A 103 13.35 12.96 14.18
CA VAL A 103 13.35 12.04 13.04
C VAL A 103 14.00 12.73 11.86
N MET A 104 15.14 12.22 11.41
CA MET A 104 15.92 12.74 10.30
C MET A 104 15.71 11.88 9.06
N LEU A 105 15.34 12.53 7.93
CA LEU A 105 15.19 11.88 6.64
C LEU A 105 16.43 12.14 5.79
N ALA A 106 17.14 11.09 5.41
CA ALA A 106 18.35 11.14 4.60
C ALA A 106 18.17 10.34 3.30
N GLY A 107 18.89 10.68 2.23
CA GLY A 107 18.83 9.97 0.96
C GLY A 107 19.19 10.86 -0.24
N LEU A 108 19.30 10.25 -1.42
CA LEU A 108 19.67 10.94 -2.64
C LEU A 108 18.61 11.94 -3.12
N GLN A 109 19.00 12.82 -4.03
CA GLN A 109 18.08 13.74 -4.71
C GLN A 109 17.04 12.94 -5.51
N GLY A 110 15.78 13.36 -5.47
CA GLY A 110 14.71 12.67 -6.17
C GLY A 110 14.19 11.40 -5.49
N ALA A 111 14.79 10.95 -4.37
CA ALA A 111 14.31 9.80 -3.59
C ALA A 111 12.95 10.04 -2.90
N GLY A 112 12.44 11.26 -2.90
CA GLY A 112 11.13 11.57 -2.33
C GLY A 112 11.14 11.95 -0.85
N LYS A 113 12.25 12.45 -0.29
CA LYS A 113 12.37 12.84 1.13
C LYS A 113 11.32 13.85 1.56
N THR A 114 11.21 14.98 0.87
CA THR A 114 10.25 16.07 1.18
C THR A 114 8.80 15.58 1.15
N THR A 115 8.44 14.80 0.12
CA THR A 115 7.11 14.21 0.02
C THR A 115 6.86 13.20 1.14
N THR A 116 7.88 12.42 1.48
CA THR A 116 7.82 11.43 2.58
C THR A 116 7.68 12.12 3.93
N ALA A 117 8.35 13.26 4.15
CA ALA A 117 8.18 14.07 5.35
C ALA A 117 6.72 14.46 5.56
N GLY A 118 6.04 14.96 4.52
CA GLY A 118 4.61 15.30 4.57
C GLY A 118 3.72 14.09 4.87
N LYS A 119 3.95 12.96 4.21
CA LYS A 119 3.20 11.72 4.45
C LYS A 119 3.41 11.17 5.86
N LEU A 120 4.66 11.19 6.34
CA LEU A 120 5.01 10.74 7.67
C LEU A 120 4.42 11.64 8.75
N ALA A 121 4.44 12.97 8.54
CA ALA A 121 3.78 13.93 9.42
C ALA A 121 2.27 13.63 9.52
N ARG A 122 1.61 13.41 8.40
CA ARG A 122 0.19 13.01 8.38
C ARG A 122 -0.04 11.71 9.16
N TRP A 123 0.76 10.68 8.91
CA TRP A 123 0.65 9.40 9.62
C TRP A 123 0.82 9.57 11.14
N LEU A 124 1.80 10.38 11.57
CA LEU A 124 2.03 10.71 12.98
C LEU A 124 0.85 11.44 13.61
N ILE A 125 0.26 12.41 12.91
CA ILE A 125 -0.88 13.19 13.41
C ILE A 125 -2.15 12.33 13.45
N GLU A 126 -2.50 11.66 12.36
CA GLU A 126 -3.78 10.94 12.24
C GLU A 126 -3.78 9.60 12.98
N LYS A 127 -2.69 8.82 12.88
CA LYS A 127 -2.62 7.47 13.45
C LYS A 127 -1.99 7.42 14.83
N GLN A 128 -0.99 8.28 15.10
CA GLN A 128 -0.25 8.28 16.36
C GLN A 128 -0.67 9.42 17.31
N ARG A 129 -1.54 10.33 16.84
CA ARG A 129 -2.04 11.48 17.60
C ARG A 129 -0.91 12.36 18.15
N LYS A 130 0.17 12.57 17.38
CA LYS A 130 1.32 13.36 17.75
C LYS A 130 1.24 14.78 17.20
N LYS A 131 1.77 15.74 17.96
CA LYS A 131 1.99 17.12 17.51
C LYS A 131 3.36 17.17 16.80
N VAL A 132 3.38 17.51 15.53
CA VAL A 132 4.56 17.40 14.66
C VAL A 132 4.99 18.79 14.20
N LEU A 133 6.31 19.07 14.33
CA LEU A 133 6.98 20.21 13.69
C LEU A 133 7.83 19.68 12.54
N MET A 134 7.76 20.33 11.39
CA MET A 134 8.55 20.01 10.20
C MET A 134 9.57 21.13 9.95
N VAL A 135 10.77 20.78 9.50
CA VAL A 135 11.82 21.72 9.13
C VAL A 135 12.58 21.22 7.93
N SER A 136 12.93 22.10 6.99
CA SER A 136 13.82 21.80 5.86
C SER A 136 15.21 22.36 6.15
N THR A 137 16.23 21.52 5.97
CA THR A 137 17.63 21.94 5.94
C THR A 137 18.21 21.92 4.53
N ASP A 138 17.35 21.76 3.49
CA ASP A 138 17.75 21.81 2.09
C ASP A 138 17.85 23.27 1.61
N VAL A 139 18.92 23.93 2.04
CA VAL A 139 19.21 25.34 1.70
C VAL A 139 19.62 25.52 0.23
N TYR A 140 20.00 24.45 -0.44
CA TYR A 140 20.44 24.47 -1.84
C TYR A 140 19.26 24.59 -2.83
N ARG A 141 18.04 24.27 -2.37
CA ARG A 141 16.82 24.29 -3.18
C ARG A 141 15.69 25.05 -2.48
N PRO A 142 15.64 26.39 -2.65
CA PRO A 142 14.59 27.19 -2.01
C PRO A 142 13.15 26.69 -2.29
N ALA A 143 12.93 26.11 -3.46
CA ALA A 143 11.65 25.51 -3.80
C ALA A 143 11.28 24.31 -2.90
N ALA A 144 12.27 23.56 -2.39
CA ALA A 144 12.01 22.44 -1.47
C ALA A 144 11.52 22.95 -0.09
N ILE A 145 12.04 24.08 0.39
CA ILE A 145 11.57 24.74 1.62
C ILE A 145 10.09 25.11 1.49
N LEU A 146 9.71 25.80 0.40
CA LEU A 146 8.32 26.18 0.13
C LEU A 146 7.41 24.97 -0.04
N GLN A 147 7.91 23.93 -0.69
CA GLN A 147 7.17 22.67 -0.85
C GLN A 147 6.88 22.04 0.52
N LEU A 148 7.88 21.95 1.41
CA LEU A 148 7.70 21.39 2.74
C LEU A 148 6.73 22.21 3.58
N GLN A 149 6.81 23.53 3.51
CA GLN A 149 5.88 24.46 4.18
C GLN A 149 4.43 24.24 3.71
N THR A 150 4.23 24.08 2.41
CA THR A 150 2.91 23.80 1.83
C THR A 150 2.38 22.46 2.32
N LEU A 151 3.22 21.43 2.33
CA LEU A 151 2.86 20.09 2.84
C LEU A 151 2.51 20.13 4.33
N ALA A 152 3.29 20.85 5.15
CA ALA A 152 3.03 21.01 6.58
C ALA A 152 1.63 21.63 6.81
N ALA A 153 1.30 22.69 6.10
CA ALA A 153 -0.03 23.31 6.17
C ALA A 153 -1.15 22.36 5.74
N GLN A 154 -0.96 21.58 4.68
CA GLN A 154 -1.94 20.62 4.18
C GLN A 154 -2.26 19.48 5.17
N VAL A 155 -1.26 19.05 5.94
CA VAL A 155 -1.44 17.93 6.89
C VAL A 155 -1.70 18.39 8.33
N GLY A 156 -1.71 19.71 8.57
CA GLY A 156 -1.91 20.30 9.90
C GLY A 156 -0.70 20.16 10.83
N ALA A 157 0.52 20.05 10.27
CA ALA A 157 1.77 20.10 11.02
C ALA A 157 2.27 21.54 11.19
N GLY A 158 3.05 21.79 12.24
CA GLY A 158 3.83 23.01 12.36
C GLY A 158 4.99 23.03 11.35
N PHE A 159 5.44 24.23 10.98
CA PHE A 159 6.62 24.42 10.13
C PHE A 159 7.57 25.42 10.78
N ALA A 160 8.81 25.00 11.05
CA ALA A 160 9.87 25.87 11.51
C ALA A 160 10.48 26.60 10.30
N ALA A 161 10.58 27.92 10.39
CA ALA A 161 11.10 28.74 9.29
C ALA A 161 12.52 28.33 8.92
N SER A 162 12.82 28.26 7.63
CA SER A 162 14.16 27.98 7.09
C SER A 162 14.51 29.05 6.08
N ASP A 163 15.73 29.53 6.11
CA ASP A 163 16.27 30.49 5.15
C ASP A 163 17.45 29.87 4.41
N ALA A 164 17.48 30.02 3.09
CA ALA A 164 18.55 29.48 2.24
C ALA A 164 19.93 30.13 2.51
N SER A 165 19.98 31.27 3.19
CA SER A 165 21.22 31.93 3.60
C SER A 165 21.81 31.40 4.92
N GLU A 166 21.04 30.60 5.68
CA GLU A 166 21.47 30.05 6.96
C GLU A 166 22.18 28.69 6.77
N ALA A 167 23.10 28.39 7.68
CA ALA A 167 23.72 27.06 7.72
C ALA A 167 22.68 25.97 8.12
N PRO A 168 22.66 24.80 7.48
CA PRO A 168 21.74 23.70 7.79
C PRO A 168 21.69 23.34 9.28
N VAL A 169 22.84 23.31 9.94
CA VAL A 169 22.97 23.01 11.38
C VAL A 169 22.32 24.09 12.25
N ALA A 170 22.43 25.36 11.89
CA ALA A 170 21.79 26.46 12.62
C ALA A 170 20.28 26.38 12.54
N ILE A 171 19.74 26.08 11.36
CA ILE A 171 18.30 25.85 11.12
C ILE A 171 17.82 24.69 12.00
N ALA A 172 18.54 23.56 11.98
CA ALA A 172 18.15 22.35 12.72
C ALA A 172 18.15 22.58 14.25
N ARG A 173 19.16 23.27 14.79
CA ARG A 173 19.21 23.60 16.22
C ARG A 173 18.08 24.55 16.63
N ARG A 174 17.80 25.57 15.82
CA ARG A 174 16.69 26.50 16.06
C ARG A 174 15.36 25.76 16.05
N ALA A 175 15.11 24.88 15.08
CA ALA A 175 13.91 24.07 15.00
C ALA A 175 13.76 23.12 16.21
N LEU A 176 14.86 22.53 16.69
CA LEU A 176 14.87 21.70 17.91
C LEU A 176 14.48 22.50 19.15
N SER A 177 15.03 23.71 19.30
CA SER A 177 14.67 24.63 20.37
C SER A 177 13.21 25.04 20.31
N GLU A 178 12.71 25.38 19.13
CA GLU A 178 11.31 25.72 18.90
C GLU A 178 10.38 24.54 19.22
N ALA A 179 10.73 23.33 18.76
CA ALA A 179 9.96 22.12 19.04
C ALA A 179 9.85 21.82 20.54
N THR A 180 10.94 22.09 21.28
CA THR A 180 10.99 21.93 22.74
C THR A 180 10.12 22.98 23.45
N LEU A 181 10.28 24.24 23.09
CA LEU A 181 9.54 25.37 23.71
C LEU A 181 8.04 25.29 23.46
N GLN A 182 7.63 24.87 22.27
CA GLN A 182 6.24 24.77 21.88
C GLN A 182 5.61 23.38 22.18
N ALA A 183 6.35 22.51 22.88
CA ALA A 183 5.93 21.18 23.30
C ALA A 183 5.42 20.32 22.11
N TYR A 184 6.19 20.25 21.03
CA TYR A 184 5.97 19.28 19.97
C TYR A 184 6.40 17.89 20.42
N ASP A 185 5.67 16.87 19.97
CA ASP A 185 6.03 15.47 20.24
C ASP A 185 7.15 14.98 19.33
N VAL A 186 7.14 15.44 18.07
CA VAL A 186 8.07 14.98 17.01
C VAL A 186 8.58 16.19 16.22
N LEU A 187 9.88 16.20 15.95
CA LEU A 187 10.54 17.07 14.98
C LEU A 187 10.94 16.23 13.75
N LEU A 188 10.38 16.53 12.57
CA LEU A 188 10.77 15.93 11.30
C LEU A 188 11.73 16.84 10.56
N LEU A 189 12.94 16.33 10.32
CA LEU A 189 14.00 17.04 9.61
C LEU A 189 14.11 16.49 8.18
N ASP A 190 13.80 17.34 7.18
CA ASP A 190 14.02 17.05 5.75
C ASP A 190 15.41 17.58 5.35
N THR A 191 16.35 16.67 5.02
CA THR A 191 17.72 17.04 4.66
C THR A 191 17.88 17.27 3.16
N ALA A 192 18.91 18.00 2.78
CA ALA A 192 19.34 18.12 1.38
C ALA A 192 19.61 16.72 0.79
N GLY A 193 19.50 16.62 -0.54
CA GLY A 193 19.94 15.44 -1.28
C GLY A 193 20.77 15.87 -2.47
N ARG A 194 21.85 15.14 -2.74
CA ARG A 194 22.67 15.29 -3.96
C ARG A 194 22.41 14.13 -4.91
N LEU A 195 22.81 14.30 -6.17
CA LEU A 195 22.61 13.27 -7.20
C LEU A 195 23.42 11.99 -6.91
N HIS A 196 24.57 12.14 -6.31
CA HIS A 196 25.48 11.04 -5.97
C HIS A 196 25.96 11.18 -4.53
N VAL A 197 26.42 10.07 -3.97
CA VAL A 197 27.09 10.06 -2.67
C VAL A 197 28.49 10.64 -2.85
N ASP A 198 28.75 11.75 -2.19
CA ASP A 198 30.07 12.38 -2.12
C ASP A 198 30.49 12.66 -0.65
N ALA A 199 31.76 12.95 -0.44
CA ALA A 199 32.30 13.17 0.89
C ALA A 199 31.72 14.42 1.58
N GLU A 200 31.40 15.45 0.84
CA GLU A 200 30.83 16.70 1.36
C GLU A 200 29.40 16.48 1.87
N MET A 201 28.57 15.78 1.11
CA MET A 201 27.23 15.38 1.53
C MET A 201 27.27 14.53 2.79
N MET A 202 28.16 13.54 2.84
CA MET A 202 28.27 12.67 4.02
C MET A 202 28.73 13.44 5.26
N ALA A 203 29.65 14.41 5.11
CA ALA A 203 30.09 15.26 6.19
C ALA A 203 28.94 16.15 6.72
N GLU A 204 28.19 16.82 5.82
CA GLU A 204 27.04 17.65 6.18
C GLU A 204 25.97 16.87 6.95
N VAL A 205 25.59 15.69 6.44
CA VAL A 205 24.55 14.87 7.06
C VAL A 205 25.01 14.33 8.43
N THR A 206 26.30 14.01 8.59
CA THR A 206 26.89 13.57 9.86
C THR A 206 26.98 14.74 10.86
N GLU A 207 27.32 15.94 10.39
CA GLU A 207 27.34 17.13 11.23
C GLU A 207 25.94 17.50 11.75
N LEU A 208 24.93 17.41 10.86
CA LEU A 208 23.52 17.59 11.25
C LEU A 208 23.11 16.57 12.31
N GLU A 209 23.37 15.29 12.08
CA GLU A 209 23.03 14.23 13.04
C GLU A 209 23.67 14.48 14.41
N THR A 210 24.98 14.80 14.43
CA THR A 210 25.71 15.09 15.67
C THR A 210 25.14 16.31 16.39
N ALA A 211 24.71 17.34 15.64
CA ALA A 211 24.21 18.58 16.20
C ALA A 211 22.84 18.47 16.87
N ILE A 212 21.98 17.55 16.40
CA ILE A 212 20.59 17.40 16.86
C ILE A 212 20.32 16.10 17.61
N GLY A 213 21.22 15.13 17.57
CA GLY A 213 21.04 13.83 18.22
C GLY A 213 19.79 13.12 17.73
N ALA A 214 19.68 12.85 16.42
CA ALA A 214 18.48 12.26 15.85
C ALA A 214 18.19 10.87 16.48
N HIS A 215 16.97 10.70 16.99
CA HIS A 215 16.50 9.42 17.55
C HIS A 215 16.26 8.40 16.44
N GLU A 216 15.68 8.85 15.33
CA GLU A 216 15.44 8.05 14.14
C GLU A 216 16.18 8.65 12.94
N ARG A 217 16.99 7.85 12.28
CA ARG A 217 17.75 8.17 11.07
C ARG A 217 17.24 7.27 9.95
N LEU A 218 16.35 7.83 9.13
CA LEU A 218 15.62 7.09 8.13
C LEU A 218 16.20 7.32 6.74
N PHE A 219 16.61 6.26 6.10
CA PHE A 219 17.05 6.30 4.72
C PHE A 219 15.84 6.20 3.78
N VAL A 220 15.59 7.27 3.03
CA VAL A 220 14.53 7.34 2.02
C VAL A 220 15.12 6.96 0.67
N VAL A 221 14.57 5.92 0.06
CA VAL A 221 15.08 5.36 -1.17
C VAL A 221 13.96 5.14 -2.20
N ASP A 222 14.26 5.50 -3.45
CA ASP A 222 13.40 5.21 -4.59
C ASP A 222 13.47 3.71 -4.92
N SER A 223 12.34 3.03 -4.90
CA SER A 223 12.26 1.61 -5.21
C SER A 223 12.59 1.26 -6.67
N MET A 224 12.66 2.29 -7.55
CA MET A 224 13.05 2.16 -8.95
C MET A 224 14.57 2.32 -9.18
N ALA A 225 15.31 2.78 -8.18
CA ALA A 225 16.73 3.09 -8.30
C ALA A 225 17.62 1.86 -8.05
N GLY A 226 17.64 0.89 -8.91
CA GLY A 226 18.48 -0.33 -8.95
C GLY A 226 19.69 -0.41 -8.00
N GLN A 227 20.87 -0.72 -8.52
CA GLN A 227 22.11 -0.89 -7.73
C GLN A 227 22.62 0.41 -7.08
N ASP A 228 22.29 1.58 -7.63
CA ASP A 228 22.69 2.86 -7.05
C ASP A 228 22.04 3.08 -5.69
N ALA A 229 20.79 2.61 -5.52
CA ALA A 229 20.11 2.61 -4.22
C ALA A 229 20.85 1.78 -3.17
N VAL A 230 21.40 0.64 -3.58
CA VAL A 230 22.15 -0.28 -2.69
C VAL A 230 23.47 0.35 -2.27
N ASN A 231 24.20 0.95 -3.20
CA ASN A 231 25.46 1.65 -2.93
C ASN A 231 25.25 2.85 -2.00
N ALA A 232 24.23 3.65 -2.28
CA ALA A 232 23.86 4.76 -1.42
C ALA A 232 23.47 4.31 -0.02
N ALA A 233 22.62 3.27 0.11
CA ALA A 233 22.20 2.71 1.39
C ALA A 233 23.40 2.27 2.24
N LYS A 234 24.39 1.65 1.64
CA LYS A 234 25.64 1.23 2.31
C LYS A 234 26.40 2.44 2.84
N ALA A 235 26.61 3.46 2.02
CA ALA A 235 27.33 4.68 2.42
C ALA A 235 26.62 5.44 3.55
N PHE A 236 25.31 5.64 3.42
CA PHE A 236 24.51 6.30 4.48
C PHE A 236 24.49 5.50 5.76
N ASN A 237 24.42 4.17 5.70
CA ASN A 237 24.45 3.33 6.91
C ASN A 237 25.80 3.36 7.63
N GLN A 238 26.90 3.51 6.88
CA GLN A 238 28.23 3.69 7.46
C GLN A 238 28.40 5.04 8.14
N ALA A 239 27.84 6.12 7.55
CA ALA A 239 27.97 7.48 8.06
C ALA A 239 27.03 7.78 9.23
N LEU A 240 25.78 7.33 9.18
CA LEU A 240 24.70 7.75 10.09
C LEU A 240 24.23 6.68 11.07
N THR A 241 24.68 5.43 10.96
CA THR A 241 24.08 4.32 11.72
C THR A 241 22.55 4.34 11.62
N LEU A 242 22.03 4.11 10.45
CA LEU A 242 20.58 4.17 10.15
C LEU A 242 19.74 3.37 11.14
N THR A 243 18.53 3.83 11.44
CA THR A 243 17.54 3.11 12.26
C THR A 243 16.49 2.40 11.44
N GLY A 244 16.21 2.87 10.23
CA GLY A 244 15.23 2.27 9.33
C GLY A 244 15.30 2.80 7.91
N VAL A 245 14.52 2.18 7.03
CA VAL A 245 14.42 2.50 5.61
C VAL A 245 12.96 2.81 5.25
N ILE A 246 12.76 3.77 4.37
CA ILE A 246 11.47 4.07 3.74
C ILE A 246 11.62 3.89 2.24
N LEU A 247 10.79 3.02 1.67
CA LEU A 247 10.71 2.83 0.22
C LEU A 247 9.70 3.81 -0.36
N THR A 248 10.06 4.49 -1.43
CA THR A 248 9.17 5.41 -2.15
C THR A 248 8.88 4.91 -3.56
N LYS A 249 7.88 5.51 -4.21
CA LYS A 249 7.48 5.23 -5.61
C LYS A 249 7.16 3.75 -5.87
N ALA A 250 6.62 3.06 -4.87
CA ALA A 250 6.26 1.66 -4.98
C ALA A 250 5.01 1.41 -5.86
N ASP A 251 4.32 2.45 -6.27
CA ASP A 251 3.22 2.47 -7.26
C ASP A 251 3.70 2.46 -8.71
N GLY A 252 4.97 2.80 -8.93
CA GLY A 252 5.58 2.77 -10.26
C GLY A 252 5.92 1.34 -10.72
N ASP A 253 6.47 1.25 -11.92
CA ASP A 253 6.92 -0.02 -12.55
C ASP A 253 8.25 -0.50 -11.95
N ALA A 254 8.32 -0.48 -10.62
CA ALA A 254 9.52 -0.86 -9.88
C ALA A 254 9.72 -2.37 -9.92
N ARG A 255 10.94 -2.80 -10.24
CA ARG A 255 11.33 -4.21 -10.25
C ARG A 255 11.32 -4.86 -8.87
N GLY A 256 11.36 -4.04 -7.81
CA GLY A 256 11.25 -4.45 -6.40
C GLY A 256 12.54 -5.01 -5.79
N GLY A 257 13.57 -5.27 -6.57
CA GLY A 257 14.82 -5.84 -6.09
C GLY A 257 15.63 -4.92 -5.19
N ALA A 258 15.51 -3.60 -5.38
CA ALA A 258 16.15 -2.61 -4.52
C ALA A 258 15.71 -2.77 -3.06
N ALA A 259 14.43 -3.03 -2.81
CA ALA A 259 13.90 -3.24 -1.45
C ALA A 259 14.60 -4.40 -0.72
N LEU A 260 14.72 -5.54 -1.40
CA LEU A 260 15.37 -6.74 -0.86
C LEU A 260 16.86 -6.48 -0.61
N SER A 261 17.52 -5.82 -1.55
CA SER A 261 18.95 -5.55 -1.48
C SER A 261 19.32 -4.53 -0.41
N VAL A 262 18.57 -3.43 -0.31
CA VAL A 262 18.80 -2.37 0.70
C VAL A 262 18.66 -2.92 2.11
N ARG A 263 17.64 -3.74 2.37
CA ARG A 263 17.46 -4.41 3.67
C ARG A 263 18.64 -5.28 4.04
N GLN A 264 19.09 -6.12 3.09
CA GLN A 264 20.20 -7.04 3.34
C GLN A 264 21.53 -6.30 3.57
N VAL A 265 21.81 -5.26 2.79
CA VAL A 265 23.06 -4.50 2.86
C VAL A 265 23.14 -3.62 4.10
N THR A 266 22.04 -3.02 4.52
CA THR A 266 22.00 -2.15 5.70
C THR A 266 21.79 -2.91 7.01
N GLY A 267 21.18 -4.09 6.97
CA GLY A 267 20.70 -4.81 8.15
C GLY A 267 19.56 -4.09 8.89
N LYS A 268 19.02 -2.99 8.32
CA LYS A 268 18.00 -2.17 8.98
C LYS A 268 16.59 -2.52 8.48
N PRO A 269 15.57 -2.42 9.36
CA PRO A 269 14.20 -2.73 8.96
C PRO A 269 13.68 -1.72 7.94
N ILE A 270 12.88 -2.20 7.00
CA ILE A 270 12.03 -1.33 6.18
C ILE A 270 10.82 -0.98 7.05
N LEU A 271 10.59 0.31 7.30
CA LEU A 271 9.52 0.76 8.19
C LEU A 271 8.25 1.09 7.41
N PHE A 272 8.39 1.78 6.27
CA PHE A 272 7.27 2.26 5.49
C PHE A 272 7.49 2.06 3.99
N VAL A 273 6.38 2.02 3.27
CA VAL A 273 6.30 2.01 1.81
C VAL A 273 5.37 3.12 1.33
N GLY A 274 5.86 3.96 0.42
CA GLY A 274 5.07 4.96 -0.29
C GLY A 274 4.46 4.35 -1.55
N THR A 275 3.14 4.28 -1.60
CA THR A 275 2.35 3.58 -2.63
C THR A 275 1.60 4.54 -3.56
N GLY A 276 2.07 5.77 -3.73
CA GLY A 276 1.47 6.77 -4.61
C GLY A 276 1.84 8.19 -4.24
N GLU A 277 1.36 9.16 -4.99
CA GLU A 277 1.70 10.58 -4.79
C GLU A 277 0.89 11.26 -3.67
N LYS A 278 -0.29 10.75 -3.35
CA LYS A 278 -1.18 11.34 -2.35
C LYS A 278 -0.58 11.28 -0.95
N SER A 279 -0.96 12.23 -0.10
CA SER A 279 -0.49 12.30 1.29
C SER A 279 -0.91 11.10 2.16
N GLU A 280 -1.98 10.37 1.78
CA GLU A 280 -2.42 9.13 2.42
C GLU A 280 -1.59 7.90 2.03
N ALA A 281 -0.85 7.98 0.93
CA ALA A 281 -0.16 6.84 0.33
C ALA A 281 1.17 6.54 1.02
N LEU A 282 1.12 6.24 2.33
CA LEU A 282 2.22 5.73 3.15
C LEU A 282 1.69 4.61 4.03
N GLU A 283 2.23 3.43 3.89
CA GLU A 283 1.82 2.23 4.62
C GLU A 283 2.99 1.66 5.42
N LEU A 284 2.69 0.99 6.54
CA LEU A 284 3.69 0.19 7.25
C LEU A 284 4.15 -0.97 6.37
N PHE A 285 5.44 -1.23 6.36
CA PHE A 285 6.00 -2.35 5.61
C PHE A 285 5.62 -3.67 6.29
N GLN A 286 5.00 -4.56 5.53
CA GLN A 286 4.57 -5.88 6.01
C GLN A 286 5.17 -6.99 5.13
N PRO A 287 6.26 -7.63 5.55
CA PRO A 287 6.98 -8.64 4.77
C PRO A 287 6.10 -9.77 4.26
N GLU A 288 5.21 -10.30 5.10
CA GLU A 288 4.30 -11.40 4.74
C GLU A 288 3.38 -11.04 3.58
N ARG A 289 2.84 -9.79 3.57
CA ARG A 289 1.99 -9.31 2.47
C ARG A 289 2.78 -9.14 1.17
N ILE A 290 3.99 -8.60 1.29
CA ILE A 290 4.86 -8.41 0.13
C ILE A 290 5.29 -9.77 -0.44
N ALA A 291 5.69 -10.72 0.41
CA ALA A 291 6.02 -12.10 -0.01
C ALA A 291 4.84 -12.77 -0.73
N SER A 292 3.62 -12.66 -0.16
CA SER A 292 2.41 -13.20 -0.78
C SER A 292 2.12 -12.57 -2.15
N ARG A 293 2.33 -11.25 -2.30
CA ARG A 293 2.18 -10.56 -3.60
C ARG A 293 3.22 -11.03 -4.62
N ILE A 294 4.50 -11.14 -4.24
CA ILE A 294 5.57 -11.65 -5.09
C ILE A 294 5.27 -13.05 -5.61
N LEU A 295 4.67 -13.91 -4.77
CA LEU A 295 4.29 -15.27 -5.15
C LEU A 295 2.96 -15.37 -5.92
N GLY A 296 2.34 -14.25 -6.27
CA GLY A 296 1.06 -14.22 -6.98
C GLY A 296 -0.14 -14.69 -6.15
N MET A 297 0.02 -14.82 -4.83
CA MET A 297 -1.03 -15.25 -3.91
C MET A 297 -2.05 -14.15 -3.58
N GLY A 298 -1.80 -12.93 -4.04
CA GLY A 298 -2.61 -11.75 -3.75
C GLY A 298 -2.42 -11.21 -2.33
N ASP A 299 -3.05 -10.07 -2.06
CA ASP A 299 -3.05 -9.44 -0.73
C ASP A 299 -4.48 -9.43 -0.15
N VAL A 300 -4.98 -10.62 0.19
CA VAL A 300 -6.35 -10.79 0.71
C VAL A 300 -6.53 -10.09 2.06
N LEU A 301 -5.50 -10.03 2.90
CA LEU A 301 -5.57 -9.36 4.20
C LEU A 301 -5.74 -7.85 4.04
N SER A 302 -4.94 -7.22 3.16
CA SER A 302 -5.08 -5.79 2.85
C SER A 302 -6.45 -5.46 2.26
N LEU A 303 -7.00 -6.35 1.43
CA LEU A 303 -8.36 -6.21 0.90
C LEU A 303 -9.40 -6.22 2.03
N VAL A 304 -9.30 -7.17 2.96
CA VAL A 304 -10.21 -7.29 4.12
C VAL A 304 -10.10 -6.06 5.01
N GLU A 305 -8.90 -5.60 5.34
CA GLU A 305 -8.70 -4.40 6.17
C GLU A 305 -9.20 -3.13 5.48
N GLN A 306 -8.97 -2.98 4.18
CA GLN A 306 -9.48 -1.84 3.42
C GLN A 306 -11.01 -1.84 3.38
N VAL A 307 -11.61 -3.00 3.19
CA VAL A 307 -13.07 -3.16 3.27
C VAL A 307 -13.57 -2.83 4.68
N GLN A 308 -12.90 -3.31 5.73
CA GLN A 308 -13.29 -3.03 7.12
C GLN A 308 -13.12 -1.57 7.51
N SER A 309 -12.05 -0.90 7.05
CA SER A 309 -11.76 0.49 7.40
C SER A 309 -12.60 1.52 6.63
N GLN A 310 -12.99 1.18 5.40
CA GLN A 310 -13.71 2.10 4.50
C GLN A 310 -15.20 1.80 4.37
N VAL A 311 -15.65 0.62 4.80
CA VAL A 311 -17.08 0.31 4.86
C VAL A 311 -17.65 1.04 6.08
N ASP A 312 -18.54 1.99 5.79
CA ASP A 312 -19.39 2.65 6.78
C ASP A 312 -20.30 1.58 7.40
N GLN A 313 -19.85 1.04 8.55
CA GLN A 313 -20.53 -0.06 9.24
C GLN A 313 -22.00 0.27 9.52
N GLU A 314 -22.31 1.54 9.82
CA GLU A 314 -23.69 1.97 10.03
C GLU A 314 -24.54 1.83 8.76
N LYS A 315 -23.98 2.18 7.60
CA LYS A 315 -24.71 2.05 6.31
C LYS A 315 -24.85 0.60 5.90
N ALA A 316 -23.82 -0.22 6.10
CA ALA A 316 -23.90 -1.66 5.85
C ALA A 316 -24.92 -2.35 6.75
N GLU A 317 -24.98 -2.02 8.04
CA GLU A 317 -26.01 -2.51 8.97
C GLU A 317 -27.41 -2.02 8.62
N LYS A 318 -27.56 -0.73 8.27
CA LYS A 318 -28.86 -0.18 7.82
C LYS A 318 -29.36 -0.91 6.58
N LEU A 319 -28.49 -1.20 5.62
CA LEU A 319 -28.83 -1.97 4.41
C LEU A 319 -29.20 -3.42 4.75
N ALA A 320 -28.41 -4.09 5.60
CA ALA A 320 -28.71 -5.45 6.05
C ALA A 320 -30.05 -5.52 6.81
N LYS A 321 -30.32 -4.59 7.72
CA LYS A 321 -31.58 -4.45 8.44
C LYS A 321 -32.76 -4.10 7.49
N LYS A 322 -32.51 -3.33 6.41
CA LYS A 322 -33.50 -3.01 5.38
C LYS A 322 -33.90 -4.26 4.58
N ILE A 323 -32.92 -5.06 4.20
CA ILE A 323 -33.11 -6.31 3.45
C ILE A 323 -33.79 -7.39 4.32
N SER A 324 -33.34 -7.55 5.57
CA SER A 324 -33.92 -8.52 6.52
C SER A 324 -35.37 -8.22 6.88
N LYS A 325 -35.78 -6.93 6.87
CA LYS A 325 -37.17 -6.47 7.08
C LYS A 325 -38.02 -6.53 5.81
N GLY A 326 -37.54 -7.14 4.71
CA GLY A 326 -38.27 -7.28 3.46
C GLY A 326 -38.47 -5.97 2.69
N LYS A 327 -37.75 -4.89 3.05
CA LYS A 327 -37.79 -3.63 2.30
C LYS A 327 -36.96 -3.76 1.02
N THR A 328 -37.49 -3.21 -0.07
CA THR A 328 -36.87 -3.31 -1.39
C THR A 328 -35.61 -2.44 -1.47
N PHE A 329 -34.53 -2.98 -2.07
CA PHE A 329 -33.35 -2.24 -2.48
C PHE A 329 -33.75 -1.16 -3.50
N ASP A 330 -33.37 0.10 -3.30
CA ASP A 330 -33.73 1.23 -4.17
C ASP A 330 -32.49 1.91 -4.80
N LEU A 331 -32.74 2.89 -5.69
CA LEU A 331 -31.63 3.59 -6.38
C LEU A 331 -30.80 4.48 -5.43
N SER A 332 -31.30 4.87 -4.25
CA SER A 332 -30.49 5.55 -3.25
C SER A 332 -29.47 4.60 -2.65
N ASP A 333 -29.87 3.35 -2.38
CA ASP A 333 -28.98 2.31 -1.89
C ASP A 333 -27.88 2.01 -2.93
N LEU A 334 -28.24 1.94 -4.22
CA LEU A 334 -27.26 1.77 -5.31
C LEU A 334 -26.27 2.93 -5.38
N ARG A 335 -26.76 4.17 -5.26
CA ARG A 335 -25.91 5.37 -5.27
C ARG A 335 -24.88 5.34 -4.13
N ASP A 336 -25.32 4.94 -2.94
CA ASP A 336 -24.45 4.84 -1.77
C ASP A 336 -23.37 3.75 -1.94
N GLN A 337 -23.73 2.61 -2.55
CA GLN A 337 -22.75 1.57 -2.90
C GLN A 337 -21.74 2.04 -3.95
N LEU A 338 -22.18 2.73 -5.01
CA LEU A 338 -21.29 3.29 -6.02
C LEU A 338 -20.32 4.33 -5.41
N SER A 339 -20.81 5.16 -4.49
CA SER A 339 -20.00 6.13 -3.75
C SER A 339 -18.94 5.45 -2.86
N GLN A 340 -19.29 4.36 -2.18
CA GLN A 340 -18.34 3.56 -1.41
C GLN A 340 -17.28 2.95 -2.31
N LEU A 341 -17.67 2.34 -3.42
CA LEU A 341 -16.76 1.76 -4.40
C LEU A 341 -15.78 2.80 -4.96
N GLN A 342 -16.26 4.02 -5.22
CA GLN A 342 -15.41 5.12 -5.68
C GLN A 342 -14.40 5.54 -4.60
N LYS A 343 -14.78 5.62 -3.33
CA LYS A 343 -13.90 5.93 -2.20
C LYS A 343 -12.81 4.87 -2.00
N MET A 344 -13.12 3.61 -2.31
CA MET A 344 -12.20 2.47 -2.24
C MET A 344 -11.18 2.43 -3.40
N GLY A 345 -11.12 3.47 -4.25
CA GLY A 345 -10.19 3.52 -5.39
C GLY A 345 -10.73 2.90 -6.67
N GLY A 346 -12.02 2.53 -6.70
CA GLY A 346 -12.67 1.91 -7.86
C GLY A 346 -12.44 0.39 -7.96
N MET A 347 -12.94 -0.21 -9.03
CA MET A 347 -12.84 -1.65 -9.26
C MET A 347 -11.41 -2.10 -9.53
N SER A 348 -10.58 -1.28 -10.18
CA SER A 348 -9.18 -1.62 -10.48
C SER A 348 -8.35 -1.84 -9.22
N ALA A 349 -8.46 -0.95 -8.23
CA ALA A 349 -7.73 -1.08 -6.97
C ALA A 349 -8.12 -2.34 -6.16
N LEU A 350 -9.33 -2.84 -6.35
CA LEU A 350 -9.78 -4.12 -5.76
C LEU A 350 -9.24 -5.31 -6.54
N LEU A 351 -9.23 -5.24 -7.88
CA LEU A 351 -8.72 -6.30 -8.74
C LEU A 351 -7.23 -6.55 -8.51
N ASP A 352 -6.44 -5.49 -8.34
CA ASP A 352 -4.98 -5.57 -8.12
C ASP A 352 -4.59 -6.31 -6.82
N LYS A 353 -5.52 -6.42 -5.88
CA LYS A 353 -5.31 -7.13 -4.60
C LYS A 353 -5.77 -8.59 -4.60
N LEU A 354 -6.46 -9.02 -5.66
CA LEU A 354 -6.91 -10.40 -5.80
C LEU A 354 -5.76 -11.31 -6.29
N PRO A 355 -5.78 -12.61 -5.94
CA PRO A 355 -4.88 -13.61 -6.53
C PRO A 355 -4.99 -13.62 -8.06
N ALA A 356 -3.87 -13.83 -8.77
CA ALA A 356 -3.80 -13.76 -10.23
C ALA A 356 -4.86 -14.62 -10.94
N GLN A 357 -5.17 -15.81 -10.41
CA GLN A 357 -6.21 -16.70 -10.94
C GLN A 357 -7.63 -16.12 -10.82
N MET A 358 -7.88 -15.30 -9.79
CA MET A 358 -9.17 -14.65 -9.58
C MET A 358 -9.28 -13.32 -10.34
N GLN A 359 -8.16 -12.65 -10.61
CA GLN A 359 -8.12 -11.40 -11.37
C GLN A 359 -8.69 -11.57 -12.80
N ALA A 360 -8.28 -12.61 -13.51
CA ALA A 360 -8.75 -12.89 -14.87
C ALA A 360 -10.28 -13.09 -14.92
N ASN A 361 -10.82 -13.86 -13.98
CA ASN A 361 -12.26 -14.12 -13.89
C ASN A 361 -13.05 -12.87 -13.43
N ALA A 362 -12.51 -12.13 -12.48
CA ALA A 362 -13.12 -10.91 -11.96
C ALA A 362 -13.06 -9.77 -12.99
N ALA A 363 -11.99 -9.63 -13.75
CA ALA A 363 -11.85 -8.66 -14.84
C ALA A 363 -12.86 -8.94 -15.97
N ALA A 364 -13.05 -10.20 -16.34
CA ALA A 364 -14.05 -10.61 -17.32
C ALA A 364 -15.48 -10.35 -16.84
N ALA A 365 -15.76 -10.54 -15.54
CA ALA A 365 -17.07 -10.30 -14.94
C ALA A 365 -17.34 -8.80 -14.66
N ALA A 366 -16.29 -8.02 -14.35
CA ALA A 366 -16.43 -6.59 -14.02
C ALA A 366 -16.75 -5.72 -15.26
N GLY A 367 -16.44 -6.20 -16.48
CA GLY A 367 -16.58 -5.39 -17.69
C GLY A 367 -15.93 -4.00 -17.46
N ALA A 368 -15.56 -3.25 -18.43
CA ALA A 368 -14.85 -1.97 -18.26
C ALA A 368 -15.63 -0.93 -17.41
N VAL A 369 -15.70 -1.14 -16.08
CA VAL A 369 -16.26 -0.18 -15.12
C VAL A 369 -15.15 0.80 -14.75
N ASP A 370 -14.90 1.73 -15.67
CA ASP A 370 -13.99 2.86 -15.45
C ASP A 370 -14.56 3.84 -14.40
N GLY A 371 -13.70 4.52 -13.67
CA GLY A 371 -14.09 5.55 -12.69
C GLY A 371 -14.96 6.67 -13.29
N LYS A 372 -14.84 6.95 -14.59
CA LYS A 372 -15.73 7.85 -15.33
C LYS A 372 -17.16 7.29 -15.43
N THR A 373 -17.29 5.99 -15.63
CA THR A 373 -18.60 5.29 -15.70
C THR A 373 -19.30 5.34 -14.33
N LEU A 374 -18.58 5.12 -13.23
CA LEU A 374 -19.13 5.24 -11.87
C LEU A 374 -19.66 6.65 -11.60
N LYS A 375 -18.88 7.69 -11.94
CA LYS A 375 -19.30 9.09 -11.79
C LYS A 375 -20.56 9.41 -12.61
N ARG A 376 -20.65 8.93 -13.86
CA ARG A 376 -21.84 9.10 -14.70
C ARG A 376 -23.08 8.42 -14.11
N GLN A 377 -22.93 7.19 -13.62
CA GLN A 377 -24.03 6.47 -12.97
C GLN A 377 -24.55 7.20 -11.73
N MET A 378 -23.64 7.71 -10.88
CA MET A 378 -24.04 8.52 -9.74
C MET A 378 -24.73 9.81 -10.17
N GLY A 379 -24.20 10.53 -11.19
CA GLY A 379 -24.83 11.74 -11.73
C GLY A 379 -26.25 11.51 -12.24
N ILE A 380 -26.50 10.35 -12.91
CA ILE A 380 -27.84 9.96 -13.34
C ILE A 380 -28.77 9.82 -12.12
N ILE A 381 -28.34 9.11 -11.07
CA ILE A 381 -29.16 8.89 -9.87
C ILE A 381 -29.38 10.22 -9.12
N ASP A 382 -28.35 11.07 -9.04
CA ASP A 382 -28.43 12.38 -8.37
C ASP A 382 -29.41 13.35 -9.10
N SER A 383 -29.58 13.18 -10.40
CA SER A 383 -30.57 13.93 -11.22
C SER A 383 -32.02 13.44 -11.04
N MET A 384 -32.24 12.36 -10.30
CA MET A 384 -33.57 11.84 -9.98
C MET A 384 -34.09 12.47 -8.66
N THR A 385 -35.40 12.67 -8.60
CA THR A 385 -36.08 13.08 -7.36
C THR A 385 -36.05 11.95 -6.32
N PRO A 386 -36.20 12.25 -5.01
CA PRO A 386 -36.27 11.21 -3.97
C PRO A 386 -37.39 10.18 -4.17
N ARG A 387 -38.49 10.57 -4.83
CA ARG A 387 -39.61 9.66 -5.17
C ARG A 387 -39.21 8.71 -6.29
N GLU A 388 -38.53 9.21 -7.33
CA GLU A 388 -38.07 8.41 -8.47
C GLU A 388 -36.99 7.41 -8.04
N ARG A 389 -36.10 7.77 -7.12
CA ARG A 389 -35.10 6.85 -6.56
C ARG A 389 -35.72 5.68 -5.81
N ARG A 390 -36.85 5.94 -5.07
CA ARG A 390 -37.57 4.89 -4.33
C ARG A 390 -38.50 4.05 -5.17
N ARG A 391 -39.05 4.61 -6.27
CA ARG A 391 -40.02 3.97 -7.16
C ARG A 391 -39.63 4.18 -8.62
N PRO A 392 -38.60 3.44 -9.12
CA PRO A 392 -38.10 3.60 -10.48
C PRO A 392 -39.14 3.30 -11.56
N GLU A 393 -40.16 2.51 -11.24
CA GLU A 393 -41.28 2.19 -12.11
C GLU A 393 -42.09 3.40 -12.57
N MET A 394 -42.05 4.50 -11.86
CA MET A 394 -42.71 5.75 -12.26
C MET A 394 -41.93 6.60 -13.26
N ILE A 395 -40.72 6.20 -13.63
CA ILE A 395 -39.85 6.94 -14.55
C ILE A 395 -40.25 6.68 -15.98
N ASP A 396 -41.15 7.51 -16.51
CA ASP A 396 -41.63 7.51 -17.89
C ASP A 396 -40.62 8.16 -18.87
N GLY A 397 -40.99 8.23 -20.16
CA GLY A 397 -40.14 8.79 -21.20
C GLY A 397 -39.79 10.27 -21.00
N SER A 398 -40.69 11.08 -20.43
CA SER A 398 -40.47 12.51 -20.19
C SER A 398 -39.47 12.70 -19.03
N ARG A 399 -39.61 11.93 -17.97
CA ARG A 399 -38.70 11.95 -16.81
C ARG A 399 -37.31 11.45 -17.20
N LYS A 400 -37.21 10.39 -18.02
CA LYS A 400 -35.91 9.91 -18.54
C LYS A 400 -35.16 11.01 -19.31
N ARG A 401 -35.87 11.78 -20.15
CA ARG A 401 -35.26 12.91 -20.89
C ARG A 401 -34.77 14.01 -19.95
N ARG A 402 -35.58 14.37 -18.93
CA ARG A 402 -35.17 15.34 -17.91
C ARG A 402 -33.93 14.87 -17.11
N ILE A 403 -33.91 13.59 -16.69
CA ILE A 403 -32.79 12.98 -15.97
C ILE A 403 -31.54 12.99 -16.85
N ALA A 404 -31.65 12.62 -18.12
CA ALA A 404 -30.57 12.66 -19.10
C ALA A 404 -29.97 14.08 -19.25
N ALA A 405 -30.85 15.07 -19.42
CA ALA A 405 -30.44 16.46 -19.51
C ALA A 405 -29.75 16.96 -18.22
N GLY A 406 -30.31 16.63 -17.06
CA GLY A 406 -29.78 17.04 -15.74
C GLY A 406 -28.43 16.39 -15.38
N SER A 407 -28.17 15.18 -15.87
CA SER A 407 -26.93 14.43 -15.64
C SER A 407 -25.87 14.62 -16.73
N GLY A 408 -26.20 15.32 -17.82
CA GLY A 408 -25.30 15.54 -18.95
C GLY A 408 -24.92 14.26 -19.70
N VAL A 409 -25.78 13.23 -19.67
CA VAL A 409 -25.57 11.95 -20.38
C VAL A 409 -26.63 11.67 -21.43
N PRO A 410 -26.34 10.89 -22.48
CA PRO A 410 -27.34 10.51 -23.47
C PRO A 410 -28.41 9.60 -22.87
N LEU A 411 -29.65 9.73 -23.39
CA LEU A 411 -30.83 8.92 -22.96
C LEU A 411 -30.58 7.40 -22.91
N PRO A 412 -29.81 6.80 -23.83
CA PRO A 412 -29.49 5.38 -23.76
C PRO A 412 -28.74 4.95 -22.48
N GLU A 413 -27.90 5.81 -21.91
CA GLU A 413 -27.19 5.50 -20.66
C GLU A 413 -28.14 5.44 -19.46
N VAL A 414 -29.14 6.35 -19.41
CA VAL A 414 -30.19 6.31 -18.38
C VAL A 414 -30.99 5.01 -18.50
N ASN A 415 -31.37 4.61 -19.72
CA ASN A 415 -32.10 3.35 -19.96
C ASN A 415 -31.26 2.12 -19.56
N ARG A 416 -29.94 2.15 -19.81
CA ARG A 416 -29.03 1.06 -19.45
C ARG A 416 -28.95 0.92 -17.93
N LEU A 417 -28.77 2.02 -17.20
CA LEU A 417 -28.73 2.02 -15.73
C LEU A 417 -30.03 1.47 -15.13
N LEU A 418 -31.19 1.92 -15.61
CA LEU A 418 -32.48 1.44 -15.12
C LEU A 418 -32.71 -0.05 -15.39
N LYS A 419 -32.29 -0.56 -16.56
CA LYS A 419 -32.32 -2.01 -16.86
C LYS A 419 -31.40 -2.81 -15.95
N GLN A 420 -30.17 -2.35 -15.73
CA GLN A 420 -29.22 -2.99 -14.84
C GLN A 420 -29.76 -3.04 -13.41
N PHE A 421 -30.34 -1.94 -12.94
CA PHE A 421 -30.96 -1.85 -11.62
C PHE A 421 -32.15 -2.83 -11.46
N ASP A 422 -33.05 -2.91 -12.43
CA ASP A 422 -34.18 -3.86 -12.41
C ASP A 422 -33.74 -5.33 -12.36
N HIS A 423 -32.69 -5.66 -13.13
CA HIS A 423 -32.10 -7.01 -13.13
C HIS A 423 -31.49 -7.34 -11.74
N MET A 424 -30.71 -6.40 -11.18
CA MET A 424 -30.10 -6.54 -9.86
C MET A 424 -31.16 -6.67 -8.76
N GLN A 425 -32.22 -5.87 -8.80
CA GLN A 425 -33.30 -5.93 -7.84
C GLN A 425 -34.05 -7.28 -7.88
N LYS A 426 -34.27 -7.83 -9.09
CA LYS A 426 -34.89 -9.16 -9.29
C LYS A 426 -33.98 -10.28 -8.72
N THR A 427 -32.67 -10.19 -8.94
CA THR A 427 -31.69 -11.16 -8.43
C THR A 427 -31.63 -11.11 -6.90
N MET A 428 -31.59 -9.91 -6.31
CA MET A 428 -31.61 -9.73 -4.86
C MET A 428 -32.90 -10.27 -4.22
N LYS A 429 -34.05 -10.04 -4.84
CA LYS A 429 -35.34 -10.64 -4.39
C LYS A 429 -35.34 -12.16 -4.41
N LYS A 430 -34.73 -12.79 -5.44
CA LYS A 430 -34.59 -14.25 -5.52
C LYS A 430 -33.69 -14.80 -4.41
N LEU A 431 -32.54 -14.16 -4.17
CA LEU A 431 -31.60 -14.52 -3.10
C LEU A 431 -32.22 -14.39 -1.70
N ALA A 432 -32.99 -13.32 -1.47
CA ALA A 432 -33.69 -13.11 -0.20
C ALA A 432 -34.78 -14.17 0.08
N LYS A 433 -35.53 -14.62 -0.96
CA LYS A 433 -36.56 -15.66 -0.83
C LYS A 433 -35.99 -17.08 -0.70
N GLY A 434 -34.80 -17.35 -1.25
CA GLY A 434 -34.20 -18.69 -1.30
C GLY A 434 -33.49 -19.17 -0.04
N GLY A 435 -33.50 -18.44 1.07
CA GLY A 435 -32.80 -18.81 2.31
C GLY A 435 -31.25 -18.87 2.20
N MET A 436 -30.71 -18.66 1.02
CA MET A 436 -29.27 -18.75 0.69
C MET A 436 -28.48 -17.64 1.41
N LEU A 437 -29.10 -16.46 1.63
CA LEU A 437 -28.48 -15.36 2.39
C LEU A 437 -28.27 -15.75 3.86
N LYS A 438 -29.22 -16.53 4.44
CA LYS A 438 -29.13 -17.02 5.83
C LYS A 438 -28.03 -18.07 5.99
N ASN A 439 -27.81 -18.91 4.97
CA ASN A 439 -26.74 -19.88 4.91
C ASN A 439 -25.36 -19.24 4.64
N MET A 440 -25.30 -18.21 3.81
CA MET A 440 -24.06 -17.47 3.52
C MET A 440 -23.61 -16.65 4.72
N MET A 441 -24.53 -16.00 5.45
CA MET A 441 -24.22 -15.31 6.73
C MET A 441 -23.85 -16.29 7.87
N ARG A 442 -24.44 -17.51 7.91
CA ARG A 442 -24.01 -18.56 8.83
C ARG A 442 -22.63 -19.14 8.46
N GLY A 443 -22.28 -19.19 7.16
CA GLY A 443 -20.97 -19.63 6.68
C GLY A 443 -19.86 -18.64 6.96
N MET A 444 -20.13 -17.32 6.96
CA MET A 444 -19.15 -16.28 7.30
C MET A 444 -19.01 -16.04 8.82
N GLY A 445 -20.00 -16.44 9.62
CA GLY A 445 -19.99 -16.27 11.09
C GLY A 445 -19.50 -17.50 11.89
N GLY A 446 -19.13 -18.58 11.24
CA GLY A 446 -18.93 -19.84 11.95
C GLY A 446 -17.91 -20.81 11.39
N ARG A 447 -16.75 -20.35 10.91
CA ARG A 447 -15.54 -21.18 10.78
C ARG A 447 -14.32 -20.28 10.61
N MET A 448 -13.79 -19.75 11.70
CA MET A 448 -12.35 -19.49 11.79
C MET A 448 -11.64 -20.86 11.76
N PRO A 449 -10.54 -21.01 10.99
CA PRO A 449 -9.69 -22.19 11.10
C PRO A 449 -9.17 -22.31 12.54
N PRO A 450 -9.05 -23.54 13.10
CA PRO A 450 -8.52 -23.72 14.44
C PRO A 450 -7.05 -23.27 14.45
N GLY A 451 -6.75 -22.17 15.17
CA GLY A 451 -5.40 -21.65 15.33
C GLY A 451 -5.30 -20.12 15.62
N PHE A 452 -6.39 -19.36 15.48
CA PHE A 452 -6.39 -17.91 15.75
C PHE A 452 -7.38 -17.57 16.89
N GLY A 453 -6.99 -17.88 18.12
CA GLY A 453 -7.61 -17.38 19.34
C GLY A 453 -6.59 -16.50 20.08
N PRO A 454 -7.00 -15.38 20.73
CA PRO A 454 -6.10 -14.53 21.48
C PRO A 454 -5.56 -15.29 22.70
N ARG A 455 -4.26 -15.31 22.84
CA ARG A 455 -3.55 -15.52 24.11
C ARG A 455 -2.93 -14.23 24.56
#